data_80afbf6fde633ce36101242553c9e280
#
_entry.id   80afbf6fde633ce36101242553c9e280
#
_cell.length_a   1.000
_cell.length_b   1.000
_cell.length_c   1.000
_cell.angle_alpha   90.00
_cell.angle_beta   90.00
_cell.angle_gamma   90.00
#
_symmetry.space_group_name_H-M   'P 1'
#
loop_
_entity.id
_entity.type
_entity.pdbx_description
1 polymer ?
#
loop_
_entity_poly.entity_id
_entity_poly.type
_entity_poly.pdbx_seq_one_letter_code
_entity_poly.pdbx_strand_id
1 'polypeptide(L)'
;LELIASENIVSPAVMAAMGSVLTNKYAEGYPGKRYYGGCEFVDIVENLAIERAKELFGADCANVQPHSGAQANMAAYSALINPGDTVMGMSLAHGGHLTHGSPVNASGKLYKFVPYGVNDDGYIDYDELEKTAKEVCPKLIVAGASAYPRVIDFERIGAIAKSVGAYFMVDMAHIAGLVAAGLHPSPVPYADVVTTTTHKTLRGPRGGLILSKAELGTAINKAIFPGNQGGPLMHVIAGKAVCFGEALKPEFKDYQQRLLNNSKALAESLAKRGVNLVSGGTDNHLMLVDVRNFNITGKEIERRLDECFITVNKNAIPNDPEKPFVTSGIRVGTPAATTRGLKEEDMKEIARIMGMVARDFEGNKEKAQEAVSYTHLRA
;
A
#
# COMPACT_ATOMS: atom_id res chain seq x y z
N LEU A 1 -12.74 -16.51 -1.66
CA LEU A 1 -12.83 -15.06 -1.90
C LEU A 1 -11.59 -14.37 -1.35
N GLU A 2 -10.90 -13.59 -2.20
CA GLU A 2 -9.68 -12.87 -1.82
C GLU A 2 -10.03 -11.46 -1.32
N LEU A 3 -9.80 -11.21 -0.04
CA LEU A 3 -10.07 -9.93 0.61
C LEU A 3 -8.82 -9.36 1.34
N ILE A 4 -7.64 -9.86 1.03
CA ILE A 4 -6.39 -9.24 1.50
C ILE A 4 -6.22 -7.89 0.80
N ALA A 5 -6.18 -6.81 1.58
CA ALA A 5 -6.16 -5.43 1.08
C ALA A 5 -4.95 -5.09 0.19
N SER A 6 -3.86 -5.85 0.31
CA SER A 6 -2.62 -5.67 -0.44
C SER A 6 -2.47 -6.60 -1.65
N GLU A 7 -3.50 -7.39 -1.99
CA GLU A 7 -3.49 -8.28 -3.14
C GLU A 7 -4.40 -7.78 -4.26
N ASN A 8 -4.01 -8.12 -5.49
CA ASN A 8 -4.77 -7.82 -6.69
C ASN A 8 -4.44 -8.82 -7.80
N ILE A 9 -5.20 -8.80 -8.88
CA ILE A 9 -5.01 -9.66 -10.04
C ILE A 9 -4.62 -8.78 -11.22
N VAL A 10 -3.43 -9.03 -11.75
CA VAL A 10 -2.89 -8.27 -12.91
C VAL A 10 -3.53 -8.69 -14.21
N SER A 11 -3.47 -7.82 -15.23
CA SER A 11 -3.94 -8.12 -16.57
C SER A 11 -3.08 -9.19 -17.26
N PRO A 12 -3.63 -9.91 -18.26
CA PRO A 12 -2.83 -10.81 -19.10
C PRO A 12 -1.66 -10.11 -19.79
N ALA A 13 -1.79 -8.82 -20.12
CA ALA A 13 -0.72 -8.03 -20.73
C ALA A 13 0.46 -7.79 -19.78
N VAL A 14 0.18 -7.51 -18.48
CA VAL A 14 1.21 -7.43 -17.45
C VAL A 14 1.91 -8.79 -17.29
N MET A 15 1.16 -9.90 -17.24
CA MET A 15 1.73 -11.25 -17.16
C MET A 15 2.62 -11.59 -18.35
N ALA A 16 2.20 -11.23 -19.56
CA ALA A 16 3.00 -11.45 -20.78
C ALA A 16 4.32 -10.67 -20.74
N ALA A 17 4.30 -9.41 -20.28
CA ALA A 17 5.51 -8.61 -20.10
C ALA A 17 6.45 -9.22 -19.05
N MET A 18 5.91 -9.71 -17.93
CA MET A 18 6.67 -10.36 -16.85
C MET A 18 7.33 -11.66 -17.31
N GLY A 19 6.71 -12.43 -18.22
CA GLY A 19 7.24 -13.66 -18.78
C GLY A 19 8.11 -13.47 -20.02
N SER A 20 8.53 -12.24 -20.34
CA SER A 20 9.28 -11.92 -21.56
C SER A 20 10.77 -12.25 -21.46
N VAL A 21 11.44 -12.28 -22.63
CA VAL A 21 12.90 -12.49 -22.76
C VAL A 21 13.75 -11.39 -22.12
N LEU A 22 13.13 -10.28 -21.74
CA LEU A 22 13.81 -9.15 -21.05
C LEU A 22 14.46 -9.56 -19.72
N THR A 23 14.02 -10.68 -19.12
CA THR A 23 14.66 -11.26 -17.94
C THR A 23 16.12 -11.66 -18.18
N ASN A 24 16.53 -11.90 -19.42
CA ASN A 24 17.86 -12.35 -19.77
C ASN A 24 18.88 -11.21 -19.84
N LYS A 25 18.45 -9.94 -19.93
CA LYS A 25 19.34 -8.80 -20.15
C LYS A 25 19.87 -8.19 -18.85
N TYR A 26 21.19 -8.17 -18.75
CA TYR A 26 21.89 -7.45 -17.67
C TYR A 26 22.04 -5.97 -18.05
N ALA A 27 21.45 -5.04 -17.25
CA ALA A 27 21.33 -3.64 -17.63
C ALA A 27 21.65 -2.66 -16.46
N GLU A 28 22.75 -2.93 -15.73
CA GLU A 28 23.23 -2.01 -14.68
C GLU A 28 23.44 -0.59 -15.19
N GLY A 29 23.08 0.39 -14.39
CA GLY A 29 23.06 1.79 -14.75
C GLY A 29 21.66 2.23 -15.15
N TYR A 30 21.58 3.24 -16.03
CA TYR A 30 20.33 3.89 -16.44
C TYR A 30 20.29 4.04 -17.97
N PRO A 31 19.13 4.30 -18.60
CA PRO A 31 19.02 4.50 -20.03
C PRO A 31 20.07 5.49 -20.57
N GLY A 32 20.79 5.10 -21.61
CA GLY A 32 21.88 5.86 -22.21
C GLY A 32 23.19 5.91 -21.39
N LYS A 33 23.21 5.34 -20.19
CA LYS A 33 24.38 5.32 -19.28
C LYS A 33 24.51 3.96 -18.61
N ARG A 34 24.49 2.88 -19.40
CA ARG A 34 24.64 1.50 -18.94
C ARG A 34 26.10 1.08 -18.78
N TYR A 35 26.34 0.17 -17.88
CA TYR A 35 27.65 -0.49 -17.74
C TYR A 35 27.88 -1.62 -18.75
N TYR A 36 26.82 -2.09 -19.40
CA TYR A 36 26.86 -3.18 -20.38
C TYR A 36 26.36 -2.71 -21.75
N GLY A 37 26.92 -3.28 -22.83
CA GLY A 37 26.44 -3.08 -24.19
C GLY A 37 25.11 -3.79 -24.47
N GLY A 38 24.51 -3.49 -25.63
CA GLY A 38 23.28 -4.14 -26.09
C GLY A 38 22.02 -3.76 -25.29
N CYS A 39 21.98 -2.56 -24.72
CA CYS A 39 20.89 -2.09 -23.89
C CYS A 39 19.87 -1.18 -24.61
N GLU A 40 20.04 -0.95 -25.91
CA GLU A 40 19.19 -0.04 -26.71
C GLU A 40 17.70 -0.35 -26.61
N PHE A 41 17.33 -1.64 -26.57
CA PHE A 41 15.91 -2.04 -26.47
C PHE A 41 15.38 -1.93 -25.05
N VAL A 42 16.17 -2.32 -24.04
CA VAL A 42 15.75 -2.17 -22.63
C VAL A 42 15.70 -0.72 -22.20
N ASP A 43 16.50 0.15 -22.80
CA ASP A 43 16.44 1.60 -22.59
C ASP A 43 15.09 2.18 -23.04
N ILE A 44 14.55 1.70 -24.17
CA ILE A 44 13.21 2.09 -24.63
C ILE A 44 12.16 1.69 -23.59
N VAL A 45 12.25 0.46 -23.07
CA VAL A 45 11.29 -0.07 -22.09
C VAL A 45 11.34 0.72 -20.79
N GLU A 46 12.55 0.97 -20.27
CA GLU A 46 12.71 1.71 -19.01
C GLU A 46 12.26 3.17 -19.14
N ASN A 47 12.64 3.85 -20.23
CA ASN A 47 12.18 5.20 -20.52
C ASN A 47 10.65 5.27 -20.60
N LEU A 48 10.01 4.31 -21.28
CA LEU A 48 8.55 4.24 -21.36
C LEU A 48 7.90 4.11 -19.97
N ALA A 49 8.47 3.28 -19.09
CA ALA A 49 7.99 3.14 -17.73
C ALA A 49 8.17 4.44 -16.91
N ILE A 50 9.31 5.11 -17.06
CA ILE A 50 9.60 6.39 -16.39
C ILE A 50 8.62 7.47 -16.82
N GLU A 51 8.45 7.67 -18.13
CA GLU A 51 7.58 8.73 -18.66
C GLU A 51 6.10 8.49 -18.28
N ARG A 52 5.63 7.25 -18.36
CA ARG A 52 4.27 6.90 -17.93
C ARG A 52 4.07 7.11 -16.42
N ALA A 53 5.06 6.78 -15.59
CA ALA A 53 4.98 7.04 -14.14
C ALA A 53 4.92 8.53 -13.84
N LYS A 54 5.74 9.35 -14.52
CA LYS A 54 5.71 10.81 -14.38
C LYS A 54 4.36 11.40 -14.81
N GLU A 55 3.85 10.97 -15.95
CA GLU A 55 2.54 11.40 -16.44
C GLU A 55 1.41 11.03 -15.48
N LEU A 56 1.40 9.75 -15.03
CA LEU A 56 0.35 9.20 -14.17
C LEU A 56 0.23 9.92 -12.82
N PHE A 57 1.35 10.32 -12.24
CA PHE A 57 1.39 10.92 -10.89
C PHE A 57 1.72 12.41 -10.88
N GLY A 58 2.07 13.00 -12.01
CA GLY A 58 2.47 14.41 -12.09
C GLY A 58 3.80 14.71 -11.39
N ALA A 59 4.77 13.79 -11.46
CA ALA A 59 6.05 13.91 -10.78
C ALA A 59 7.16 14.40 -11.72
N ASP A 60 8.14 15.14 -11.18
CA ASP A 60 9.29 15.63 -11.96
C ASP A 60 10.23 14.48 -12.36
N CYS A 61 10.49 13.56 -11.43
CA CYS A 61 11.38 12.42 -11.60
C CYS A 61 10.69 11.12 -11.17
N ALA A 62 11.05 10.02 -11.85
CA ALA A 62 10.64 8.68 -11.49
C ALA A 62 11.81 7.70 -11.61
N ASN A 63 11.99 6.83 -10.61
CA ASN A 63 12.89 5.68 -10.66
C ASN A 63 12.05 4.41 -10.59
N VAL A 64 12.09 3.60 -11.67
CA VAL A 64 11.28 2.39 -11.83
C VAL A 64 12.05 1.11 -11.49
N GLN A 65 13.31 1.22 -11.08
CA GLN A 65 14.18 0.09 -10.79
C GLN A 65 13.99 -0.59 -9.42
N PRO A 66 13.36 0.01 -8.36
CA PRO A 66 13.19 -0.69 -7.09
C PRO A 66 12.51 -2.05 -7.28
N HIS A 67 13.13 -3.12 -6.73
CA HIS A 67 12.61 -4.47 -6.81
C HIS A 67 11.38 -4.67 -5.93
N SER A 68 11.24 -3.85 -4.87
CA SER A 68 10.11 -3.88 -3.93
C SER A 68 9.88 -2.51 -3.31
N GLY A 69 8.72 -2.33 -2.64
CA GLY A 69 8.46 -1.13 -1.84
C GLY A 69 9.44 -0.96 -0.68
N ALA A 70 9.88 -2.06 -0.06
CA ALA A 70 10.88 -2.01 1.01
C ALA A 70 12.22 -1.45 0.51
N GLN A 71 12.68 -1.88 -0.67
CA GLN A 71 13.92 -1.36 -1.27
C GLN A 71 13.75 0.09 -1.72
N ALA A 72 12.58 0.47 -2.24
CA ALA A 72 12.25 1.86 -2.55
C ALA A 72 12.37 2.76 -1.31
N ASN A 73 11.79 2.34 -0.17
CA ASN A 73 11.87 3.07 1.09
C ASN A 73 13.30 3.18 1.60
N MET A 74 14.07 2.08 1.60
CA MET A 74 15.46 2.10 2.06
C MET A 74 16.36 2.99 1.18
N ALA A 75 16.16 2.99 -0.14
CA ALA A 75 16.87 3.87 -1.05
C ALA A 75 16.50 5.34 -0.81
N ALA A 76 15.22 5.65 -0.60
CA ALA A 76 14.77 6.99 -0.25
C ALA A 76 15.44 7.48 1.06
N TYR A 77 15.46 6.65 2.11
CA TYR A 77 16.15 6.99 3.35
C TYR A 77 17.63 7.28 3.11
N SER A 78 18.33 6.39 2.42
CA SER A 78 19.78 6.56 2.17
C SER A 78 20.11 7.74 1.26
N ALA A 79 19.17 8.21 0.45
CA ALA A 79 19.32 9.41 -0.37
C ALA A 79 19.12 10.72 0.41
N LEU A 80 18.28 10.70 1.46
CA LEU A 80 17.81 11.90 2.16
C LEU A 80 18.51 12.12 3.52
N ILE A 81 18.89 11.05 4.21
CA ILE A 81 19.35 11.09 5.61
C ILE A 81 20.49 10.10 5.84
N ASN A 82 21.16 10.25 6.98
CA ASN A 82 22.29 9.41 7.39
C ASN A 82 21.87 8.39 8.47
N PRO A 83 22.55 7.23 8.58
CA PRO A 83 22.35 6.33 9.70
C PRO A 83 22.49 7.05 11.05
N GLY A 84 21.53 6.78 11.95
CA GLY A 84 21.46 7.42 13.26
C GLY A 84 20.60 8.69 13.30
N ASP A 85 20.18 9.24 12.16
CA ASP A 85 19.27 10.39 12.12
C ASP A 85 17.90 10.02 12.70
N THR A 86 17.24 11.04 13.29
CA THR A 86 15.87 10.91 13.81
C THR A 86 14.86 11.01 12.68
N VAL A 87 13.93 10.05 12.64
CA VAL A 87 12.84 9.96 11.67
C VAL A 87 11.52 9.83 12.41
N MET A 88 10.48 10.50 11.96
CA MET A 88 9.13 10.23 12.43
C MET A 88 8.39 9.37 11.41
N GLY A 89 7.64 8.37 11.89
CA GLY A 89 6.84 7.48 11.05
C GLY A 89 5.61 6.98 11.80
N MET A 90 4.60 6.53 11.07
CA MET A 90 3.38 6.00 11.68
C MET A 90 3.69 4.71 12.46
N SER A 91 3.20 4.65 13.70
CA SER A 91 3.34 3.46 14.56
C SER A 91 2.83 2.19 13.87
N LEU A 92 3.60 1.12 13.96
CA LEU A 92 3.19 -0.20 13.42
C LEU A 92 1.88 -0.68 14.05
N ALA A 93 1.70 -0.43 15.36
CA ALA A 93 0.47 -0.79 16.08
C ALA A 93 -0.76 0.03 15.63
N HIS A 94 -0.54 1.20 15.01
CA HIS A 94 -1.59 2.08 14.51
C HIS A 94 -1.73 2.04 12.97
N GLY A 95 -1.12 1.06 12.32
CA GLY A 95 -1.27 0.83 10.89
C GLY A 95 -0.07 1.19 10.02
N GLY A 96 1.07 1.58 10.60
CA GLY A 96 2.32 1.81 9.87
C GLY A 96 2.85 0.55 9.17
N HIS A 97 3.83 0.72 8.28
CA HIS A 97 4.52 -0.38 7.62
C HIS A 97 5.79 -0.77 8.37
N LEU A 98 6.25 -2.03 8.23
CA LEU A 98 7.50 -2.51 8.83
C LEU A 98 8.71 -1.62 8.50
N THR A 99 8.78 -1.10 7.27
CA THR A 99 9.85 -0.19 6.84
C THR A 99 9.73 1.24 7.37
N HIS A 100 8.73 1.52 8.19
CA HIS A 100 8.56 2.81 8.88
C HIS A 100 9.07 2.72 10.33
N GLY A 101 10.20 2.04 10.54
CA GLY A 101 10.91 2.06 11.81
C GLY A 101 10.69 0.86 12.73
N SER A 102 10.11 -0.25 12.23
CA SER A 102 10.02 -1.46 13.05
C SER A 102 11.41 -1.91 13.53
N PRO A 103 11.60 -2.24 14.83
CA PRO A 103 12.91 -2.63 15.38
C PRO A 103 13.52 -3.87 14.72
N VAL A 104 12.70 -4.74 14.12
CA VAL A 104 13.17 -5.92 13.41
C VAL A 104 13.53 -5.64 11.94
N ASN A 105 13.16 -4.48 11.42
CA ASN A 105 13.44 -4.04 10.05
C ASN A 105 14.74 -3.22 9.97
N ALA A 106 15.38 -3.22 8.80
CA ALA A 106 16.58 -2.43 8.56
C ALA A 106 16.37 -0.93 8.87
N SER A 107 15.19 -0.39 8.59
CA SER A 107 14.86 1.02 8.91
C SER A 107 14.99 1.33 10.40
N GLY A 108 14.41 0.50 11.27
CA GLY A 108 14.50 0.69 12.72
C GLY A 108 15.87 0.36 13.32
N LYS A 109 16.71 -0.37 12.58
CA LYS A 109 18.10 -0.66 13.00
C LYS A 109 19.07 0.46 12.61
N LEU A 110 18.82 1.15 11.50
CA LEU A 110 19.71 2.17 10.97
C LEU A 110 19.36 3.59 11.45
N TYR A 111 18.09 3.86 11.71
CA TYR A 111 17.58 5.19 12.04
C TYR A 111 16.85 5.19 13.39
N LYS A 112 16.79 6.36 14.03
CA LYS A 112 16.06 6.56 15.28
C LYS A 112 14.63 6.96 14.98
N PHE A 113 13.72 6.00 14.94
CA PHE A 113 12.32 6.28 14.70
C PHE A 113 11.57 6.71 15.97
N VAL A 114 10.85 7.82 15.84
CA VAL A 114 9.87 8.31 16.81
C VAL A 114 8.49 8.12 16.18
N PRO A 115 7.63 7.25 16.75
CA PRO A 115 6.33 6.99 16.15
C PRO A 115 5.34 8.11 16.42
N TYR A 116 4.46 8.38 15.44
CA TYR A 116 3.19 9.06 15.64
C TYR A 116 2.04 8.07 15.46
N GLY A 117 0.86 8.40 15.93
CA GLY A 117 -0.27 7.48 15.95
C GLY A 117 -1.60 8.10 15.57
N VAL A 118 -2.65 7.39 15.95
CA VAL A 118 -4.04 7.82 15.84
C VAL A 118 -4.60 8.14 17.22
N ASN A 119 -5.61 9.01 17.26
CA ASN A 119 -6.40 9.30 18.45
C ASN A 119 -7.36 8.13 18.79
N ASP A 120 -8.14 8.28 19.85
CA ASP A 120 -9.07 7.25 20.32
C ASP A 120 -10.19 6.93 19.31
N ASP A 121 -10.50 7.86 18.41
CA ASP A 121 -11.46 7.65 17.32
C ASP A 121 -10.85 6.94 16.10
N GLY A 122 -9.55 6.65 16.12
CA GLY A 122 -8.84 5.95 15.06
C GLY A 122 -8.38 6.85 13.91
N TYR A 123 -8.34 8.17 14.07
CA TYR A 123 -7.82 9.14 13.10
C TYR A 123 -6.41 9.60 13.48
N ILE A 124 -5.56 9.88 12.46
CA ILE A 124 -4.22 10.45 12.70
C ILE A 124 -4.37 11.72 13.54
N ASP A 125 -3.62 11.77 14.64
CA ASP A 125 -3.55 12.95 15.50
C ASP A 125 -2.50 13.91 14.96
N TYR A 126 -2.92 14.84 14.11
CA TYR A 126 -2.03 15.81 13.47
C TYR A 126 -1.49 16.84 14.45
N ASP A 127 -2.20 17.16 15.54
CA ASP A 127 -1.76 18.11 16.53
C ASP A 127 -0.63 17.51 17.39
N GLU A 128 -0.79 16.25 17.82
CA GLU A 128 0.26 15.54 18.52
C GLU A 128 1.47 15.24 17.60
N LEU A 129 1.23 14.96 16.31
CA LEU A 129 2.30 14.81 15.31
C LEU A 129 3.11 16.12 15.20
N GLU A 130 2.45 17.27 15.10
CA GLU A 130 3.12 18.58 15.02
C GLU A 130 3.92 18.89 16.30
N LYS A 131 3.33 18.66 17.45
CA LYS A 131 3.98 18.85 18.76
C LYS A 131 5.23 17.97 18.86
N THR A 132 5.11 16.69 18.58
CA THR A 132 6.24 15.74 18.60
C THR A 132 7.32 16.14 17.61
N ALA A 133 6.96 16.56 16.40
CA ALA A 133 7.92 17.02 15.40
C ALA A 133 8.74 18.22 15.87
N LYS A 134 8.11 19.18 16.55
CA LYS A 134 8.80 20.35 17.15
C LYS A 134 9.72 19.95 18.29
N GLU A 135 9.36 18.94 19.08
CA GLU A 135 10.17 18.46 20.22
C GLU A 135 11.40 17.68 19.77
N VAL A 136 11.25 16.79 18.77
CA VAL A 136 12.33 15.86 18.37
C VAL A 136 13.15 16.35 17.18
N CYS A 137 12.67 17.35 16.44
CA CYS A 137 13.32 17.93 15.26
C CYS A 137 13.86 16.87 14.29
N PRO A 138 12.98 16.01 13.73
CA PRO A 138 13.41 14.92 12.88
C PRO A 138 14.07 15.42 11.59
N LYS A 139 14.92 14.61 10.97
CA LYS A 139 15.46 14.87 9.64
C LYS A 139 14.49 14.48 8.52
N LEU A 140 13.56 13.58 8.83
CA LEU A 140 12.58 13.06 7.87
C LEU A 140 11.27 12.75 8.61
N ILE A 141 10.15 13.12 7.99
CA ILE A 141 8.81 12.63 8.38
C ILE A 141 8.29 11.73 7.27
N VAL A 142 7.86 10.52 7.64
CA VAL A 142 7.29 9.52 6.73
C VAL A 142 5.80 9.41 6.98
N ALA A 143 4.99 9.65 5.96
CA ALA A 143 3.56 9.38 5.97
C ALA A 143 3.23 8.18 5.08
N GLY A 144 2.01 7.68 5.25
CA GLY A 144 1.53 6.47 4.57
C GLY A 144 1.33 5.33 5.54
N ALA A 145 0.44 4.40 5.19
CA ALA A 145 0.03 3.34 6.08
C ALA A 145 -0.32 2.05 5.35
N SER A 146 -0.16 0.93 6.03
CA SER A 146 -0.60 -0.40 5.58
C SER A 146 -2.02 -0.73 6.03
N ALA A 147 -2.51 -0.08 7.09
CA ALA A 147 -3.78 -0.40 7.73
C ALA A 147 -4.47 0.84 8.30
N TYR A 148 -4.60 1.88 7.49
CA TYR A 148 -5.32 3.10 7.85
C TYR A 148 -6.46 3.34 6.85
N PRO A 149 -7.72 3.30 7.31
CA PRO A 149 -8.88 3.31 6.41
C PRO A 149 -9.35 4.71 5.99
N ARG A 150 -8.70 5.78 6.44
CA ARG A 150 -9.14 7.17 6.20
C ARG A 150 -8.20 7.92 5.26
N VAL A 151 -8.68 9.05 4.77
CA VAL A 151 -7.85 9.99 4.00
C VAL A 151 -6.72 10.53 4.86
N ILE A 152 -5.52 10.64 4.28
CA ILE A 152 -4.35 11.27 4.91
C ILE A 152 -4.21 12.69 4.37
N ASP A 153 -4.09 13.66 5.27
CA ASP A 153 -3.84 15.06 4.93
C ASP A 153 -2.34 15.30 4.70
N PHE A 154 -1.91 15.07 3.46
CA PHE A 154 -0.51 15.24 3.07
C PHE A 154 -0.06 16.70 3.09
N GLU A 155 -0.96 17.64 2.83
CA GLU A 155 -0.65 19.07 2.88
C GLU A 155 -0.27 19.48 4.30
N ARG A 156 -1.08 19.08 5.29
CA ARG A 156 -0.81 19.38 6.69
C ARG A 156 0.49 18.74 7.18
N ILE A 157 0.75 17.47 6.87
CA ILE A 157 2.00 16.81 7.27
C ILE A 157 3.21 17.47 6.57
N GLY A 158 3.08 17.81 5.29
CA GLY A 158 4.11 18.52 4.55
C GLY A 158 4.45 19.89 5.15
N ALA A 159 3.42 20.64 5.59
CA ALA A 159 3.61 21.92 6.30
C ALA A 159 4.33 21.71 7.64
N ILE A 160 3.98 20.68 8.39
CA ILE A 160 4.66 20.33 9.65
C ILE A 160 6.12 19.98 9.38
N ALA A 161 6.42 19.13 8.40
CA ALA A 161 7.79 18.77 8.05
C ALA A 161 8.63 20.01 7.68
N LYS A 162 8.07 20.87 6.86
CA LYS A 162 8.73 22.15 6.48
C LYS A 162 9.00 23.04 7.69
N SER A 163 8.07 23.11 8.64
CA SER A 163 8.20 23.97 9.85
C SER A 163 9.36 23.58 10.75
N VAL A 164 9.79 22.31 10.72
CA VAL A 164 10.92 21.78 11.51
C VAL A 164 12.17 21.51 10.67
N GLY A 165 12.16 21.88 9.38
CA GLY A 165 13.29 21.68 8.47
C GLY A 165 13.57 20.21 8.12
N ALA A 166 12.54 19.37 8.19
CA ALA A 166 12.60 17.94 7.84
C ALA A 166 12.24 17.73 6.36
N TYR A 167 12.84 16.72 5.74
CA TYR A 167 12.28 16.16 4.50
C TYR A 167 10.91 15.52 4.76
N PHE A 168 10.06 15.51 3.73
CA PHE A 168 8.78 14.83 3.77
C PHE A 168 8.73 13.71 2.73
N MET A 169 8.55 12.49 3.19
CA MET A 169 8.39 11.30 2.35
C MET A 169 7.01 10.69 2.56
N VAL A 170 6.39 10.25 1.48
CA VAL A 170 5.13 9.51 1.55
C VAL A 170 5.27 8.14 0.89
N ASP A 171 4.96 7.09 1.64
CA ASP A 171 4.75 5.75 1.11
C ASP A 171 3.26 5.56 0.80
N MET A 172 2.89 5.74 -0.48
CA MET A 172 1.51 5.62 -0.93
C MET A 172 1.14 4.20 -1.41
N ALA A 173 1.93 3.19 -1.06
CA ALA A 173 1.81 1.83 -1.62
C ALA A 173 0.38 1.28 -1.61
N HIS A 174 -0.36 1.46 -0.52
CA HIS A 174 -1.74 0.97 -0.41
C HIS A 174 -2.75 1.75 -1.26
N ILE A 175 -2.54 3.05 -1.42
CA ILE A 175 -3.50 3.95 -2.07
C ILE A 175 -3.07 4.41 -3.47
N ALA A 176 -1.94 3.91 -4.00
CA ALA A 176 -1.37 4.39 -5.25
C ALA A 176 -2.35 4.33 -6.44
N GLY A 177 -3.18 3.30 -6.53
CA GLY A 177 -4.21 3.21 -7.56
C GLY A 177 -5.29 4.28 -7.42
N LEU A 178 -5.68 4.60 -6.19
CA LEU A 178 -6.66 5.66 -5.89
C LEU A 178 -6.08 7.04 -6.21
N VAL A 179 -4.81 7.27 -5.87
CA VAL A 179 -4.08 8.51 -6.22
C VAL A 179 -3.98 8.67 -7.73
N ALA A 180 -3.57 7.61 -8.44
CA ALA A 180 -3.48 7.61 -9.91
C ALA A 180 -4.82 7.92 -10.59
N ALA A 181 -5.92 7.47 -10.01
CA ALA A 181 -7.27 7.72 -10.52
C ALA A 181 -7.86 9.08 -10.08
N GLY A 182 -7.15 9.85 -9.25
CA GLY A 182 -7.64 11.12 -8.71
C GLY A 182 -8.79 10.96 -7.69
N LEU A 183 -8.87 9.79 -7.03
CA LEU A 183 -9.90 9.45 -6.04
C LEU A 183 -9.39 9.47 -4.58
N HIS A 184 -8.12 9.78 -4.40
CA HIS A 184 -7.50 10.12 -3.12
C HIS A 184 -6.55 11.29 -3.36
N PRO A 185 -6.39 12.23 -2.42
CA PRO A 185 -5.42 13.33 -2.55
C PRO A 185 -4.02 12.81 -2.89
N SER A 186 -3.35 13.47 -3.84
CA SER A 186 -1.98 13.13 -4.22
C SER A 186 -0.98 13.68 -3.22
N PRO A 187 0.00 12.89 -2.77
CA PRO A 187 1.10 13.38 -1.97
C PRO A 187 2.17 14.14 -2.78
N VAL A 188 2.20 13.95 -4.10
CA VAL A 188 3.29 14.45 -4.97
C VAL A 188 3.52 15.96 -4.87
N PRO A 189 2.49 16.82 -4.79
CA PRO A 189 2.71 18.26 -4.64
C PRO A 189 3.38 18.68 -3.32
N TYR A 190 3.25 17.87 -2.28
CA TYR A 190 3.67 18.23 -0.91
C TYR A 190 4.94 17.51 -0.45
N ALA A 191 5.19 16.30 -0.96
CA ALA A 191 6.32 15.47 -0.55
C ALA A 191 7.59 15.77 -1.36
N ASP A 192 8.74 15.58 -0.74
CA ASP A 192 10.04 15.61 -1.41
C ASP A 192 10.28 14.32 -2.20
N VAL A 193 9.87 13.19 -1.61
CA VAL A 193 9.94 11.85 -2.21
C VAL A 193 8.65 11.10 -1.93
N VAL A 194 8.14 10.42 -2.95
CA VAL A 194 7.00 9.51 -2.84
C VAL A 194 7.44 8.12 -3.27
N THR A 195 7.22 7.13 -2.43
CA THR A 195 7.45 5.72 -2.74
C THR A 195 6.14 4.98 -2.90
N THR A 196 6.16 3.90 -3.65
CA THR A 196 5.03 2.99 -3.74
C THR A 196 5.45 1.59 -4.16
N THR A 197 4.58 0.63 -3.90
CA THR A 197 4.56 -0.65 -4.61
C THR A 197 3.71 -0.52 -5.87
N THR A 198 3.92 -1.43 -6.83
CA THR A 198 3.14 -1.43 -8.09
C THR A 198 2.01 -2.47 -8.11
N HIS A 199 1.93 -3.35 -7.11
CA HIS A 199 1.11 -4.58 -7.14
C HIS A 199 -0.13 -4.59 -6.23
N LYS A 200 -0.51 -3.46 -5.61
CA LYS A 200 -1.68 -3.37 -4.73
C LYS A 200 -2.86 -2.74 -5.49
N THR A 201 -3.37 -1.60 -5.04
CA THR A 201 -4.44 -0.88 -5.77
C THR A 201 -4.05 -0.45 -7.17
N LEU A 202 -2.75 -0.25 -7.45
CA LEU A 202 -2.25 0.09 -8.78
C LEU A 202 -2.35 -1.08 -9.79
N ARG A 203 -2.53 -2.31 -9.31
CA ARG A 203 -2.81 -3.51 -10.11
C ARG A 203 -1.72 -3.86 -11.12
N GLY A 204 -0.45 -3.65 -10.76
CA GLY A 204 0.72 -3.95 -11.59
C GLY A 204 1.54 -5.16 -11.09
N PRO A 205 2.72 -5.38 -11.68
CA PRO A 205 3.62 -6.43 -11.25
C PRO A 205 4.18 -6.15 -9.85
N ARG A 206 4.63 -7.18 -9.14
CA ARG A 206 5.33 -6.99 -7.88
C ARG A 206 6.62 -6.22 -8.11
N GLY A 207 6.73 -5.08 -7.46
CA GLY A 207 7.87 -4.16 -7.58
C GLY A 207 7.64 -2.89 -6.79
N GLY A 208 8.59 -1.97 -6.88
CA GLY A 208 8.54 -0.63 -6.29
C GLY A 208 8.71 0.48 -7.32
N LEU A 209 8.43 1.69 -6.89
CA LEU A 209 8.58 2.93 -7.66
C LEU A 209 8.96 4.04 -6.69
N ILE A 210 9.85 4.94 -7.12
CA ILE A 210 10.15 6.18 -6.40
C ILE A 210 9.86 7.35 -7.33
N LEU A 211 9.10 8.30 -6.82
CA LEU A 211 8.86 9.60 -7.44
C LEU A 211 9.56 10.67 -6.59
N SER A 212 10.09 11.70 -7.21
CA SER A 212 10.75 12.77 -6.45
C SER A 212 10.69 14.12 -7.16
N LYS A 213 10.97 15.17 -6.41
CA LYS A 213 11.28 16.48 -6.97
C LYS A 213 12.54 16.42 -7.83
N ALA A 214 12.68 17.34 -8.77
CA ALA A 214 13.77 17.38 -9.75
C ALA A 214 15.16 17.36 -9.12
N GLU A 215 15.37 18.14 -8.05
CA GLU A 215 16.64 18.26 -7.35
C GLU A 215 17.11 16.98 -6.65
N LEU A 216 16.20 16.07 -6.34
CA LEU A 216 16.50 14.81 -5.66
C LEU A 216 16.71 13.61 -6.61
N GLY A 217 16.34 13.75 -7.89
CA GLY A 217 16.37 12.65 -8.85
C GLY A 217 17.74 11.97 -8.97
N THR A 218 18.82 12.75 -8.99
CA THR A 218 20.19 12.21 -9.07
C THR A 218 20.58 11.45 -7.80
N ALA A 219 20.21 11.95 -6.62
CA ALA A 219 20.49 11.29 -5.34
C ALA A 219 19.72 9.97 -5.22
N ILE A 220 18.45 9.96 -5.60
CA ILE A 220 17.60 8.75 -5.64
C ILE A 220 18.18 7.70 -6.60
N ASN A 221 18.58 8.11 -7.81
CA ASN A 221 19.18 7.19 -8.77
C ASN A 221 20.47 6.55 -8.22
N LYS A 222 21.35 7.33 -7.59
CA LYS A 222 22.55 6.80 -6.95
C LYS A 222 22.25 5.89 -5.77
N ALA A 223 21.22 6.20 -5.00
CA ALA A 223 20.78 5.38 -3.87
C ALA A 223 20.21 4.03 -4.32
N ILE A 224 19.56 3.97 -5.48
CA ILE A 224 19.14 2.70 -6.07
C ILE A 224 20.35 1.97 -6.64
N PHE A 225 21.01 2.53 -7.64
CA PHE A 225 22.19 1.93 -8.24
C PHE A 225 23.37 2.93 -8.22
N PRO A 226 24.51 2.56 -7.64
CA PRO A 226 24.87 1.25 -7.07
C PRO A 226 24.55 1.10 -5.57
N GLY A 227 23.79 2.00 -4.94
CA GLY A 227 23.67 2.09 -3.49
C GLY A 227 22.98 0.89 -2.81
N ASN A 228 21.83 0.48 -3.32
CA ASN A 228 21.01 -0.59 -2.71
C ASN A 228 20.79 -1.80 -3.63
N GLN A 229 20.95 -1.63 -4.94
CA GLN A 229 20.68 -2.66 -5.95
C GLN A 229 21.83 -2.75 -6.97
N GLY A 230 21.91 -3.89 -7.70
CA GLY A 230 22.70 -4.08 -8.90
C GLY A 230 21.82 -4.02 -10.15
N GLY A 231 21.85 -5.08 -10.99
CA GLY A 231 21.09 -5.14 -12.22
C GLY A 231 19.59 -5.02 -12.02
N PRO A 232 18.91 -4.14 -12.77
CA PRO A 232 17.46 -3.99 -12.72
C PRO A 232 16.76 -5.23 -13.32
N LEU A 233 15.52 -5.48 -12.88
CA LEU A 233 14.67 -6.55 -13.40
C LEU A 233 13.90 -6.03 -14.61
N MET A 234 14.48 -6.13 -15.82
CA MET A 234 13.93 -5.49 -17.02
C MET A 234 12.55 -6.03 -17.43
N HIS A 235 12.26 -7.30 -17.19
CA HIS A 235 10.94 -7.90 -17.38
C HIS A 235 9.90 -7.32 -16.39
N VAL A 236 10.29 -7.01 -15.16
CA VAL A 236 9.40 -6.34 -14.20
C VAL A 236 9.16 -4.89 -14.61
N ILE A 237 10.19 -4.18 -15.08
CA ILE A 237 10.06 -2.80 -15.59
C ILE A 237 9.12 -2.77 -16.81
N ALA A 238 9.20 -3.76 -17.70
CA ALA A 238 8.23 -3.92 -18.79
C ALA A 238 6.81 -4.10 -18.26
N GLY A 239 6.61 -4.95 -17.26
CA GLY A 239 5.32 -5.10 -16.57
C GLY A 239 4.82 -3.80 -15.95
N LYS A 240 5.72 -2.99 -15.36
CA LYS A 240 5.38 -1.64 -14.84
C LYS A 240 4.96 -0.70 -15.98
N ALA A 241 5.68 -0.69 -17.10
CA ALA A 241 5.32 0.13 -18.26
C ALA A 241 3.92 -0.20 -18.80
N VAL A 242 3.55 -1.49 -18.84
CA VAL A 242 2.20 -1.93 -19.22
C VAL A 242 1.18 -1.46 -18.17
N CYS A 243 1.42 -1.72 -16.90
CA CYS A 243 0.55 -1.32 -15.80
C CYS A 243 0.27 0.19 -15.80
N PHE A 244 1.29 1.03 -15.93
CA PHE A 244 1.12 2.49 -15.97
C PHE A 244 0.35 2.93 -17.20
N GLY A 245 0.57 2.29 -18.37
CA GLY A 245 -0.22 2.53 -19.57
C GLY A 245 -1.69 2.11 -19.42
N GLU A 246 -2.00 1.07 -18.66
CA GLU A 246 -3.38 0.71 -18.31
C GLU A 246 -3.98 1.73 -17.32
N ALA A 247 -3.19 2.19 -16.34
CA ALA A 247 -3.64 3.14 -15.33
C ALA A 247 -3.92 4.55 -15.87
N LEU A 248 -3.33 4.92 -16.99
CA LEU A 248 -3.61 6.17 -17.71
C LEU A 248 -4.95 6.16 -18.47
N LYS A 249 -5.59 5.00 -18.63
CA LYS A 249 -6.86 4.88 -19.36
C LYS A 249 -8.07 5.18 -18.46
N PRO A 250 -9.17 5.71 -19.05
CA PRO A 250 -10.40 6.00 -18.30
C PRO A 250 -10.96 4.79 -17.53
N GLU A 251 -10.86 3.59 -18.11
CA GLU A 251 -11.37 2.35 -17.53
C GLU A 251 -10.71 2.02 -16.17
N PHE A 252 -9.48 2.50 -15.95
CA PHE A 252 -8.82 2.33 -14.66
C PHE A 252 -9.46 3.20 -13.58
N LYS A 253 -9.87 4.42 -13.91
CA LYS A 253 -10.62 5.28 -12.99
C LYS A 253 -11.97 4.66 -12.64
N ASP A 254 -12.67 4.08 -13.62
CA ASP A 254 -13.92 3.37 -13.38
C ASP A 254 -13.73 2.16 -12.46
N TYR A 255 -12.64 1.43 -12.65
CA TYR A 255 -12.26 0.32 -11.76
C TYR A 255 -12.04 0.82 -10.33
N GLN A 256 -11.26 1.88 -10.14
CA GLN A 256 -10.99 2.43 -8.80
C GLN A 256 -12.26 2.98 -8.14
N GLN A 257 -13.18 3.56 -8.91
CA GLN A 257 -14.47 4.01 -8.38
C GLN A 257 -15.32 2.83 -7.91
N ARG A 258 -15.39 1.74 -8.70
CA ARG A 258 -16.08 0.51 -8.27
C ARG A 258 -15.45 -0.09 -7.00
N LEU A 259 -14.13 -0.04 -6.91
CA LEU A 259 -13.39 -0.50 -5.74
C LEU A 259 -13.80 0.27 -4.48
N LEU A 260 -13.90 1.60 -4.55
CA LEU A 260 -14.38 2.44 -3.44
C LEU A 260 -15.84 2.15 -3.10
N ASN A 261 -16.72 2.02 -4.10
CA ASN A 261 -18.11 1.69 -3.89
C ASN A 261 -18.26 0.33 -3.17
N ASN A 262 -17.52 -0.66 -3.62
CA ASN A 262 -17.47 -1.99 -3.00
C ASN A 262 -16.97 -1.92 -1.55
N SER A 263 -15.89 -1.17 -1.30
CA SER A 263 -15.35 -1.01 0.06
C SER A 263 -16.36 -0.36 0.99
N LYS A 264 -17.02 0.69 0.54
CA LYS A 264 -18.08 1.38 1.29
C LYS A 264 -19.27 0.44 1.57
N ALA A 265 -19.76 -0.28 0.55
CA ALA A 265 -20.88 -1.22 0.69
C ALA A 265 -20.55 -2.33 1.69
N LEU A 266 -19.32 -2.87 1.65
CA LEU A 266 -18.86 -3.89 2.60
C LEU A 266 -18.82 -3.33 4.02
N ALA A 267 -18.20 -2.16 4.23
CA ALA A 267 -18.08 -1.52 5.53
C ALA A 267 -19.45 -1.21 6.15
N GLU A 268 -20.34 -0.56 5.40
CA GLU A 268 -21.69 -0.25 5.87
C GLU A 268 -22.49 -1.52 6.20
N SER A 269 -22.34 -2.57 5.39
CA SER A 269 -23.06 -3.82 5.60
C SER A 269 -22.54 -4.59 6.83
N LEU A 270 -21.23 -4.54 7.10
CA LEU A 270 -20.63 -5.09 8.31
C LEU A 270 -21.11 -4.33 9.55
N ALA A 271 -21.07 -2.98 9.51
CA ALA A 271 -21.54 -2.14 10.62
C ALA A 271 -23.03 -2.36 10.96
N LYS A 272 -23.91 -2.45 9.94
CA LYS A 272 -25.33 -2.80 10.12
C LYS A 272 -25.55 -4.15 10.79
N ARG A 273 -24.57 -5.02 10.74
CA ARG A 273 -24.59 -6.36 11.39
C ARG A 273 -23.90 -6.37 12.74
N GLY A 274 -23.58 -5.20 13.29
CA GLY A 274 -22.96 -5.08 14.61
C GLY A 274 -21.48 -5.47 14.62
N VAL A 275 -20.80 -5.41 13.48
CA VAL A 275 -19.36 -5.58 13.40
C VAL A 275 -18.70 -4.21 13.61
N ASN A 276 -17.79 -4.12 14.57
CA ASN A 276 -17.11 -2.87 14.86
C ASN A 276 -16.02 -2.59 13.82
N LEU A 277 -16.02 -1.36 13.29
CA LEU A 277 -14.99 -0.88 12.39
C LEU A 277 -14.16 0.21 13.07
N VAL A 278 -12.85 0.08 13.01
CA VAL A 278 -11.94 1.14 13.47
C VAL A 278 -12.23 2.42 12.68
N SER A 279 -12.27 3.56 13.36
CA SER A 279 -12.71 4.87 12.83
C SER A 279 -14.14 4.90 12.24
N GLY A 280 -14.98 3.91 12.52
CA GLY A 280 -16.39 3.86 12.12
C GLY A 280 -16.64 3.56 10.63
N GLY A 281 -15.61 3.25 9.83
CA GLY A 281 -15.78 2.96 8.39
C GLY A 281 -14.52 3.11 7.56
N THR A 282 -14.67 3.46 6.27
CA THR A 282 -13.55 3.60 5.35
C THR A 282 -13.79 4.67 4.29
N ASP A 283 -12.71 5.35 3.88
CA ASP A 283 -12.67 6.29 2.76
C ASP A 283 -11.85 5.72 1.58
N ASN A 284 -11.29 4.52 1.73
CA ASN A 284 -10.41 3.90 0.73
C ASN A 284 -10.77 2.43 0.46
N HIS A 285 -9.81 1.63 0.01
CA HIS A 285 -9.98 0.23 -0.42
C HIS A 285 -9.97 -0.78 0.73
N LEU A 286 -9.68 -0.38 1.94
CA LEU A 286 -9.54 -1.27 3.09
C LEU A 286 -10.33 -0.79 4.31
N MET A 287 -10.58 -1.68 5.22
CA MET A 287 -11.12 -1.40 6.55
C MET A 287 -10.43 -2.28 7.60
N LEU A 288 -10.39 -1.78 8.83
CA LEU A 288 -9.99 -2.53 10.00
C LEU A 288 -11.24 -2.94 10.77
N VAL A 289 -11.38 -4.23 11.03
CA VAL A 289 -12.49 -4.82 11.78
C VAL A 289 -11.99 -5.18 13.18
N ASP A 290 -12.63 -4.64 14.20
CA ASP A 290 -12.44 -5.03 15.59
C ASP A 290 -13.42 -6.15 15.95
N VAL A 291 -12.90 -7.31 16.34
CA VAL A 291 -13.72 -8.50 16.60
C VAL A 291 -13.91 -8.81 18.09
N ARG A 292 -13.47 -7.92 18.97
CA ARG A 292 -13.58 -8.10 20.43
C ARG A 292 -15.02 -8.24 20.90
N ASN A 293 -15.96 -7.57 20.24
CA ASN A 293 -17.38 -7.67 20.56
C ASN A 293 -18.01 -9.07 20.29
N PHE A 294 -17.28 -9.94 19.58
CA PHE A 294 -17.67 -11.34 19.39
C PHE A 294 -16.94 -12.31 20.34
N ASN A 295 -16.11 -11.78 21.27
CA ASN A 295 -15.26 -12.56 22.19
C ASN A 295 -14.31 -13.52 21.46
N ILE A 296 -13.79 -13.11 20.30
CA ILE A 296 -12.81 -13.84 19.51
C ILE A 296 -11.61 -12.96 19.18
N THR A 297 -10.50 -13.58 18.82
CA THR A 297 -9.27 -12.90 18.41
C THR A 297 -9.19 -12.73 16.89
N GLY A 298 -8.31 -11.85 16.42
CA GLY A 298 -8.01 -11.68 14.99
C GLY A 298 -7.52 -13.00 14.37
N LYS A 299 -6.66 -13.74 15.08
CA LYS A 299 -6.19 -15.07 14.65
C LYS A 299 -7.33 -16.08 14.50
N GLU A 300 -8.29 -16.08 15.42
CA GLU A 300 -9.41 -17.01 15.35
C GLU A 300 -10.36 -16.68 14.20
N ILE A 301 -10.71 -15.41 13.99
CA ILE A 301 -11.59 -15.06 12.87
C ILE A 301 -10.89 -15.25 11.52
N GLU A 302 -9.57 -14.98 11.41
CA GLU A 302 -8.77 -15.27 10.22
C GLU A 302 -8.92 -16.77 9.86
N ARG A 303 -8.71 -17.69 10.82
CA ARG A 303 -8.86 -19.14 10.64
C ARG A 303 -10.28 -19.53 10.22
N ARG A 304 -11.31 -19.01 10.91
CA ARG A 304 -12.72 -19.33 10.62
C ARG A 304 -13.12 -18.91 9.20
N LEU A 305 -12.69 -17.72 8.78
CA LEU A 305 -12.97 -17.21 7.44
C LEU A 305 -12.22 -18.01 6.38
N ASP A 306 -10.96 -18.38 6.63
CA ASP A 306 -10.16 -19.20 5.72
C ASP A 306 -10.80 -20.58 5.51
N GLU A 307 -11.28 -21.22 6.57
CA GLU A 307 -12.06 -22.46 6.48
C GLU A 307 -13.38 -22.31 5.70
N CYS A 308 -13.89 -21.08 5.58
CA CYS A 308 -15.05 -20.73 4.74
C CYS A 308 -14.65 -20.16 3.38
N PHE A 309 -13.39 -20.33 2.93
CA PHE A 309 -12.87 -19.85 1.66
C PHE A 309 -12.89 -18.32 1.49
N ILE A 310 -12.80 -17.58 2.59
CA ILE A 310 -12.62 -16.11 2.61
C ILE A 310 -11.25 -15.79 3.20
N THR A 311 -10.35 -15.30 2.37
CA THR A 311 -8.98 -14.98 2.77
C THR A 311 -8.88 -13.53 3.22
N VAL A 312 -8.47 -13.35 4.48
CA VAL A 312 -8.17 -12.04 5.12
C VAL A 312 -6.86 -12.16 5.89
N ASN A 313 -6.36 -11.07 6.45
CA ASN A 313 -5.25 -11.16 7.40
C ASN A 313 -5.63 -10.61 8.77
N LYS A 314 -5.20 -11.29 9.83
CA LYS A 314 -5.23 -10.70 11.18
C LYS A 314 -4.41 -9.43 11.21
N ASN A 315 -4.86 -8.45 11.97
CA ASN A 315 -4.22 -7.15 12.08
C ASN A 315 -4.45 -6.55 13.47
N ALA A 316 -3.41 -5.96 14.03
CA ALA A 316 -3.58 -5.19 15.25
C ALA A 316 -4.52 -4.00 14.99
N ILE A 317 -5.32 -3.67 15.99
CA ILE A 317 -6.10 -2.43 16.04
C ILE A 317 -5.40 -1.41 16.93
N PRO A 318 -5.69 -0.11 16.85
CA PRO A 318 -5.16 0.88 17.77
C PRO A 318 -5.43 0.49 19.23
N ASN A 319 -4.41 0.61 20.08
CA ASN A 319 -4.45 0.19 21.49
C ASN A 319 -4.84 -1.29 21.69
N ASP A 320 -4.38 -2.16 20.81
CA ASP A 320 -4.69 -3.60 20.85
C ASP A 320 -4.16 -4.24 22.14
N PRO A 321 -5.02 -4.89 22.95
CA PRO A 321 -4.57 -5.59 24.14
C PRO A 321 -3.84 -6.91 23.86
N GLU A 322 -3.97 -7.43 22.64
CA GLU A 322 -3.41 -8.72 22.24
C GLU A 322 -1.99 -8.58 21.66
N LYS A 323 -1.24 -9.68 21.70
CA LYS A 323 0.10 -9.73 21.10
C LYS A 323 0.01 -9.70 19.55
N PRO A 324 1.07 -9.22 18.86
CA PRO A 324 1.05 -9.10 17.38
C PRO A 324 0.72 -10.37 16.59
N PHE A 325 0.97 -11.56 17.15
CA PHE A 325 0.64 -12.85 16.50
C PHE A 325 -0.79 -13.32 16.76
N VAL A 326 -1.54 -12.66 17.65
CA VAL A 326 -2.92 -12.97 18.01
C VAL A 326 -3.86 -11.92 17.45
N THR A 327 -3.64 -10.65 17.80
CA THR A 327 -4.40 -9.45 17.43
C THR A 327 -5.87 -9.48 17.85
N SER A 328 -6.50 -8.33 17.91
CA SER A 328 -7.94 -8.19 18.17
C SER A 328 -8.75 -7.84 16.92
N GLY A 329 -8.10 -7.77 15.77
CA GLY A 329 -8.75 -7.40 14.53
C GLY A 329 -8.26 -8.15 13.30
N ILE A 330 -8.94 -7.85 12.20
CA ILE A 330 -8.55 -8.24 10.84
C ILE A 330 -8.56 -7.03 9.93
N ARG A 331 -7.74 -7.07 8.88
CA ARG A 331 -7.78 -6.12 7.77
C ARG A 331 -8.47 -6.77 6.59
N VAL A 332 -9.41 -6.04 5.99
CA VAL A 332 -10.20 -6.50 4.85
C VAL A 332 -10.11 -5.46 3.75
N GLY A 333 -10.00 -5.89 2.51
CA GLY A 333 -9.92 -4.99 1.34
C GLY A 333 -10.60 -5.55 0.11
N THR A 334 -10.87 -4.70 -0.87
CA THR A 334 -11.69 -5.01 -2.03
C THR A 334 -10.99 -5.02 -3.38
N PRO A 335 -9.66 -4.79 -3.53
CA PRO A 335 -9.03 -4.67 -4.85
C PRO A 335 -9.19 -5.93 -5.71
N ALA A 336 -8.81 -7.11 -5.20
CA ALA A 336 -8.86 -8.36 -5.95
C ALA A 336 -10.31 -8.77 -6.28
N ALA A 337 -11.22 -8.67 -5.32
CA ALA A 337 -12.64 -8.96 -5.51
C ALA A 337 -13.26 -8.05 -6.60
N THR A 338 -12.93 -6.75 -6.61
CA THR A 338 -13.39 -5.80 -7.63
C THR A 338 -12.81 -6.12 -9.00
N THR A 339 -11.52 -6.49 -9.08
CA THR A 339 -10.90 -6.90 -10.35
C THR A 339 -11.58 -8.14 -10.94
N ARG A 340 -12.03 -9.06 -10.09
CA ARG A 340 -12.78 -10.26 -10.49
C ARG A 340 -14.22 -9.98 -10.92
N GLY A 341 -14.71 -8.75 -10.78
CA GLY A 341 -16.04 -8.36 -11.25
C GLY A 341 -17.11 -8.32 -10.18
N LEU A 342 -16.78 -8.57 -8.89
CA LEU A 342 -17.74 -8.45 -7.80
C LEU A 342 -18.21 -7.02 -7.65
N LYS A 343 -19.48 -6.86 -7.26
CA LYS A 343 -20.20 -5.58 -7.16
C LYS A 343 -20.68 -5.34 -5.72
N GLU A 344 -21.30 -4.21 -5.49
CA GLU A 344 -21.81 -3.80 -4.17
C GLU A 344 -22.78 -4.81 -3.55
N GLU A 345 -23.61 -5.49 -4.35
CA GLU A 345 -24.52 -6.53 -3.84
C GLU A 345 -23.75 -7.76 -3.33
N ASP A 346 -22.67 -8.14 -4.02
CA ASP A 346 -21.80 -9.23 -3.57
C ASP A 346 -21.09 -8.86 -2.27
N MET A 347 -20.72 -7.58 -2.08
CA MET A 347 -20.13 -7.08 -0.83
C MET A 347 -21.12 -7.18 0.34
N LYS A 348 -22.40 -6.94 0.11
CA LYS A 348 -23.43 -7.12 1.14
C LYS A 348 -23.59 -8.58 1.55
N GLU A 349 -23.49 -9.49 0.59
CA GLU A 349 -23.53 -10.94 0.85
C GLU A 349 -22.27 -11.41 1.58
N ILE A 350 -21.09 -10.94 1.18
CA ILE A 350 -19.83 -11.21 1.87
C ILE A 350 -19.91 -10.73 3.33
N ALA A 351 -20.43 -9.52 3.57
CA ALA A 351 -20.63 -9.01 4.93
C ALA A 351 -21.61 -9.89 5.75
N ARG A 352 -22.64 -10.44 5.10
CA ARG A 352 -23.58 -11.38 5.75
C ARG A 352 -22.87 -12.64 6.20
N ILE A 353 -22.07 -13.23 5.31
CA ILE A 353 -21.31 -14.45 5.59
C ILE A 353 -20.29 -14.20 6.71
N MET A 354 -19.49 -13.13 6.62
CA MET A 354 -18.52 -12.78 7.66
C MET A 354 -19.18 -12.59 9.03
N GLY A 355 -20.33 -11.91 9.07
CA GLY A 355 -21.08 -11.71 10.31
C GLY A 355 -21.67 -13.00 10.90
N MET A 356 -22.07 -13.94 10.07
CA MET A 356 -22.52 -15.29 10.51
C MET A 356 -21.36 -16.08 11.13
N VAL A 357 -20.23 -16.12 10.43
CA VAL A 357 -19.02 -16.85 10.85
C VAL A 357 -18.44 -16.26 12.15
N ALA A 358 -18.48 -14.94 12.32
CA ALA A 358 -18.01 -14.29 13.53
C ALA A 358 -18.85 -14.67 14.77
N ARG A 359 -20.19 -14.75 14.62
CA ARG A 359 -21.10 -15.02 15.74
C ARG A 359 -21.16 -16.48 16.15
N ASP A 360 -21.31 -17.36 15.17
CA ASP A 360 -21.47 -18.80 15.40
C ASP A 360 -20.84 -19.55 14.21
N PHE A 361 -19.60 -19.93 14.39
CA PHE A 361 -18.83 -20.63 13.35
C PHE A 361 -19.35 -22.06 13.15
N GLU A 362 -19.48 -22.81 14.22
CA GLU A 362 -19.84 -24.25 14.13
C GLU A 362 -21.24 -24.44 13.53
N GLY A 363 -22.20 -23.59 13.91
CA GLY A 363 -23.59 -23.68 13.40
C GLY A 363 -23.74 -23.14 11.96
N ASN A 364 -22.76 -22.39 11.43
CA ASN A 364 -22.89 -21.73 10.14
C ASN A 364 -21.80 -22.09 9.11
N LYS A 365 -20.80 -22.89 9.45
CA LYS A 365 -19.65 -23.19 8.58
C LYS A 365 -20.07 -23.71 7.21
N GLU A 366 -20.91 -24.76 7.15
CA GLU A 366 -21.35 -25.35 5.89
C GLU A 366 -22.14 -24.35 5.03
N LYS A 367 -23.07 -23.60 5.65
CA LYS A 367 -23.86 -22.57 4.97
C LYS A 367 -22.96 -21.45 4.43
N ALA A 368 -21.91 -21.08 5.16
CA ALA A 368 -20.95 -20.08 4.73
C ALA A 368 -20.14 -20.57 3.53
N GLN A 369 -19.65 -21.80 3.57
CA GLN A 369 -18.92 -22.43 2.47
C GLN A 369 -19.76 -22.51 1.19
N GLU A 370 -21.02 -22.93 1.30
CA GLU A 370 -21.97 -23.00 0.18
C GLU A 370 -22.21 -21.60 -0.42
N ALA A 371 -22.48 -20.60 0.43
CA ALA A 371 -22.72 -19.23 0.00
C ALA A 371 -21.49 -18.60 -0.69
N VAL A 372 -20.28 -18.86 -0.19
CA VAL A 372 -19.03 -18.40 -0.81
C VAL A 372 -18.82 -19.05 -2.17
N SER A 373 -19.07 -20.37 -2.28
CA SER A 373 -18.94 -21.08 -3.55
C SER A 373 -19.90 -20.51 -4.61
N TYR A 374 -21.14 -20.19 -4.23
CA TYR A 374 -22.10 -19.55 -5.11
C TYR A 374 -21.68 -18.12 -5.53
N THR A 375 -21.19 -17.32 -4.61
CA THR A 375 -20.69 -15.97 -4.89
C THR A 375 -19.46 -16.01 -5.83
N HIS A 376 -18.60 -17.01 -5.62
CA HIS A 376 -17.41 -17.21 -6.46
C HIS A 376 -17.76 -17.59 -7.92
N LEU A 377 -18.82 -18.34 -8.14
CA LEU A 377 -19.25 -18.74 -9.50
C LEU A 377 -19.90 -17.58 -10.29
N ARG A 378 -20.30 -16.50 -9.61
CA ARG A 378 -20.86 -15.30 -10.27
C ARG A 378 -19.80 -14.31 -10.72
N ALA A 379 -18.59 -14.37 -10.19
CA ALA A 379 -17.44 -13.52 -10.52
C ALA A 379 -16.57 -14.16 -11.61
#